data_bdff9cb6daa5ec8f12372f178dda5fde
#
_entry.id   bdff9cb6daa5ec8f12372f178dda5fde
#
_cell.length_a   1.000
_cell.length_b   1.000
_cell.length_c   1.000
_cell.angle_alpha   90.00
_cell.angle_beta   90.00
_cell.angle_gamma   90.00
#
_symmetry.space_group_name_H-M   'P 1'
#
loop_
_entity.id
_entity.type
_entity.pdbx_description
1 polymer ?
#
loop_
_entity_poly.entity_id
_entity_poly.type
_entity_poly.pdbx_seq_one_letter_code
_entity_poly.pdbx_strand_id
1 'polypeptide(L)'
;MAKTTNVNAGDLNYDKYANEIYDDDIRRSIPGHDELHKAIVDSVREYAQSHEVVKILELGIGTGLTSEKILELIPTATLTAVDFSKQMMDGAKKRLSKYKVNYLLGDYSEMDFDTDFDMVVSVIGLHHQKDEGKKLLFRKIFDSLKAGGVFIFGDLVTYKDNHKAAVNDARHYHHLVENARDEKSLEEWAHHHKFLNLLAPIEDQIAWLKEVGFSNVEVRYEYLNTALIVATK
;
A
#
# COMPACT_ATOMS: atom_id res chain seq x y z
N MET A 1 17.94 -17.26 2.57
CA MET A 1 18.87 -16.62 1.60
C MET A 1 18.28 -15.26 1.26
N ALA A 2 19.02 -14.17 1.46
CA ALA A 2 18.56 -12.83 1.08
C ALA A 2 18.33 -12.78 -0.44
N LYS A 3 17.16 -12.28 -0.88
CA LYS A 3 16.89 -12.06 -2.29
C LYS A 3 17.81 -10.95 -2.80
N THR A 4 18.69 -11.28 -3.73
CA THR A 4 19.78 -10.39 -4.20
C THR A 4 19.37 -9.50 -5.38
N THR A 5 18.25 -9.76 -6.02
CA THR A 5 17.75 -9.01 -7.17
C THR A 5 16.69 -7.99 -6.78
N ASN A 6 16.73 -6.78 -7.38
CA ASN A 6 15.64 -5.82 -7.25
C ASN A 6 14.41 -6.38 -7.96
N VAL A 7 13.23 -6.15 -7.41
CA VAL A 7 11.96 -6.29 -8.13
C VAL A 7 11.70 -4.92 -8.77
N ASN A 8 11.70 -4.89 -10.10
CA ASN A 8 11.37 -3.67 -10.85
C ASN A 8 9.88 -3.65 -11.18
N ALA A 9 9.33 -2.47 -11.44
CA ALA A 9 7.93 -2.32 -11.83
C ALA A 9 7.53 -3.26 -13.00
N GLY A 10 8.43 -3.45 -13.98
CA GLY A 10 8.21 -4.36 -15.11
C GLY A 10 8.09 -5.85 -14.74
N ASP A 11 8.69 -6.28 -13.62
CA ASP A 11 8.62 -7.66 -13.14
C ASP A 11 7.23 -8.00 -12.58
N LEU A 12 6.49 -6.99 -12.12
CA LEU A 12 5.16 -7.14 -11.52
C LEU A 12 4.04 -7.36 -12.54
N ASN A 13 4.24 -6.89 -13.79
CA ASN A 13 3.38 -7.14 -14.96
C ASN A 13 1.86 -6.99 -14.71
N TYR A 14 1.46 -5.89 -14.03
CA TYR A 14 0.04 -5.61 -13.75
C TYR A 14 -0.79 -5.28 -14.99
N ASP A 15 -0.15 -4.89 -16.11
CA ASP A 15 -0.84 -4.59 -17.37
C ASP A 15 -1.54 -5.81 -18.02
N LYS A 16 -1.29 -7.04 -17.53
CA LYS A 16 -1.97 -8.25 -17.98
C LYS A 16 -3.36 -8.46 -17.39
N TYR A 17 -3.70 -7.75 -16.30
CA TYR A 17 -4.95 -7.96 -15.58
C TYR A 17 -6.07 -7.06 -16.11
N ALA A 18 -7.25 -7.63 -16.35
CA ALA A 18 -8.47 -6.83 -16.40
C ALA A 18 -8.79 -6.30 -14.99
N ASN A 19 -9.14 -5.01 -14.86
CA ASN A 19 -9.31 -4.36 -13.55
C ASN A 19 -10.29 -5.09 -12.61
N GLU A 20 -11.40 -5.61 -13.16
CA GLU A 20 -12.42 -6.34 -12.39
C GLU A 20 -11.89 -7.67 -11.84
N ILE A 21 -11.04 -8.36 -12.61
CA ILE A 21 -10.39 -9.60 -12.17
C ILE A 21 -9.36 -9.30 -11.10
N TYR A 22 -8.61 -8.19 -11.25
CA TYR A 22 -7.59 -7.78 -10.28
C TYR A 22 -8.19 -7.50 -8.90
N ASP A 23 -9.30 -6.75 -8.81
CA ASP A 23 -9.93 -6.44 -7.53
C ASP A 23 -10.39 -7.72 -6.78
N ASP A 24 -10.91 -8.72 -7.50
CA ASP A 24 -11.27 -10.01 -6.90
C ASP A 24 -10.02 -10.82 -6.50
N ASP A 25 -8.98 -10.81 -7.33
CA ASP A 25 -7.73 -11.52 -7.05
C ASP A 25 -7.02 -10.97 -5.82
N ILE A 26 -6.85 -9.66 -5.72
CA ILE A 26 -6.16 -9.04 -4.59
C ILE A 26 -6.95 -9.25 -3.29
N ARG A 27 -8.28 -9.15 -3.35
CA ARG A 27 -9.16 -9.41 -2.21
C ARG A 27 -9.03 -10.83 -1.69
N ARG A 28 -8.89 -11.83 -2.57
CA ARG A 28 -8.75 -13.24 -2.22
C ARG A 28 -7.36 -13.62 -1.78
N SER A 29 -6.31 -13.01 -2.38
CA SER A 29 -4.93 -13.38 -2.11
C SER A 29 -4.34 -12.71 -0.86
N ILE A 30 -4.91 -11.59 -0.39
CA ILE A 30 -4.41 -10.88 0.79
C ILE A 30 -5.20 -11.26 2.03
N PRO A 31 -4.57 -11.86 3.06
CA PRO A 31 -5.25 -12.17 4.31
C PRO A 31 -5.79 -10.91 5.00
N GLY A 32 -7.06 -10.91 5.35
CA GLY A 32 -7.70 -9.78 6.04
C GLY A 32 -7.83 -8.51 5.19
N HIS A 33 -7.90 -8.65 3.86
CA HIS A 33 -8.01 -7.53 2.93
C HIS A 33 -9.15 -6.55 3.27
N ASP A 34 -10.35 -7.05 3.50
CA ASP A 34 -11.52 -6.20 3.75
C ASP A 34 -11.41 -5.45 5.08
N GLU A 35 -10.87 -6.11 6.11
CA GLU A 35 -10.60 -5.53 7.42
C GLU A 35 -9.48 -4.48 7.35
N LEU A 36 -8.43 -4.72 6.55
CA LEU A 36 -7.39 -3.73 6.28
C LEU A 36 -7.99 -2.46 5.65
N HIS A 37 -8.79 -2.61 4.58
CA HIS A 37 -9.44 -1.48 3.92
C HIS A 37 -10.40 -0.74 4.85
N LYS A 38 -11.12 -1.47 5.70
CA LYS A 38 -11.96 -0.84 6.74
C LYS A 38 -11.12 -0.03 7.72
N ALA A 39 -10.02 -0.58 8.22
CA ALA A 39 -9.13 0.11 9.16
C ALA A 39 -8.48 1.37 8.53
N ILE A 40 -8.14 1.33 7.23
CA ILE A 40 -7.66 2.50 6.48
C ILE A 40 -8.74 3.59 6.46
N VAL A 41 -9.96 3.25 6.05
CA VAL A 41 -11.08 4.19 5.98
C VAL A 41 -11.41 4.78 7.36
N ASP A 42 -11.37 3.97 8.41
CA ASP A 42 -11.60 4.43 9.79
C ASP A 42 -10.48 5.40 10.23
N SER A 43 -9.21 5.13 9.88
CA SER A 43 -8.08 6.04 10.17
C SER A 43 -8.20 7.36 9.42
N VAL A 44 -8.61 7.33 8.15
CA VAL A 44 -8.90 8.54 7.36
C VAL A 44 -10.02 9.35 8.00
N ARG A 45 -11.10 8.70 8.41
CA ARG A 45 -12.24 9.37 9.07
C ARG A 45 -11.83 10.03 10.38
N GLU A 46 -11.06 9.33 11.21
CA GLU A 46 -10.56 9.86 12.49
C GLU A 46 -9.70 11.11 12.25
N TYR A 47 -8.77 11.05 11.30
CA TYR A 47 -7.91 12.21 10.97
C TYR A 47 -8.74 13.39 10.46
N ALA A 48 -9.68 13.17 9.56
CA ALA A 48 -10.52 14.20 8.96
C ALA A 48 -11.52 14.86 9.94
N GLN A 49 -11.79 14.24 11.10
CA GLN A 49 -12.62 14.87 12.15
C GLN A 49 -11.94 16.06 12.82
N SER A 50 -10.61 16.06 12.87
CA SER A 50 -9.81 17.08 13.57
C SER A 50 -8.95 17.93 12.62
N HIS A 51 -8.88 17.58 11.34
CA HIS A 51 -8.06 18.25 10.35
C HIS A 51 -8.84 18.45 9.04
N GLU A 52 -8.67 19.61 8.42
CA GLU A 52 -9.14 19.82 7.06
C GLU A 52 -8.18 19.07 6.10
N VAL A 53 -8.74 18.17 5.30
CA VAL A 53 -7.98 17.42 4.29
C VAL A 53 -8.30 17.97 2.91
N VAL A 54 -7.31 18.62 2.29
CA VAL A 54 -7.43 19.27 0.99
C VAL A 54 -6.63 18.54 -0.08
N LYS A 55 -5.43 18.07 0.27
CA LYS A 55 -4.50 17.41 -0.66
C LYS A 55 -4.10 16.02 -0.16
N ILE A 56 -4.37 15.01 -0.98
CA ILE A 56 -4.00 13.61 -0.72
C ILE A 56 -3.03 13.15 -1.81
N LEU A 57 -1.97 12.43 -1.42
CA LEU A 57 -1.09 11.68 -2.31
C LEU A 57 -1.35 10.19 -2.11
N GLU A 58 -1.57 9.42 -3.17
CA GLU A 58 -1.62 7.95 -3.10
C GLU A 58 -0.55 7.33 -3.98
N LEU A 59 0.24 6.45 -3.37
CA LEU A 59 1.34 5.72 -4.01
C LEU A 59 0.88 4.29 -4.32
N GLY A 60 0.81 3.95 -5.62
CA GLY A 60 0.27 2.69 -6.09
C GLY A 60 -1.26 2.69 -6.06
N ILE A 61 -1.91 3.60 -6.80
CA ILE A 61 -3.39 3.71 -6.78
C ILE A 61 -4.10 2.45 -7.25
N GLY A 62 -3.44 1.62 -8.09
CA GLY A 62 -4.07 0.45 -8.69
C GLY A 62 -5.35 0.80 -9.45
N THR A 63 -6.42 0.09 -9.17
CA THR A 63 -7.75 0.35 -9.76
C THR A 63 -8.53 1.49 -9.08
N GLY A 64 -7.97 2.11 -8.03
CA GLY A 64 -8.60 3.20 -7.27
C GLY A 64 -9.63 2.76 -6.23
N LEU A 65 -9.64 1.49 -5.84
CA LEU A 65 -10.63 0.94 -4.90
C LEU A 65 -10.60 1.61 -3.53
N THR A 66 -9.42 1.83 -2.97
CA THR A 66 -9.23 2.52 -1.68
C THR A 66 -9.53 4.00 -1.81
N SER A 67 -9.00 4.64 -2.87
CA SER A 67 -9.24 6.05 -3.16
C SER A 67 -10.71 6.40 -3.27
N GLU A 68 -11.53 5.54 -3.90
CA GLU A 68 -12.97 5.77 -4.01
C GLU A 68 -13.61 5.91 -2.63
N LYS A 69 -13.31 4.98 -1.71
CA LYS A 69 -13.83 5.02 -0.33
C LYS A 69 -13.33 6.24 0.45
N ILE A 70 -12.09 6.65 0.25
CA ILE A 70 -11.51 7.85 0.87
C ILE A 70 -12.21 9.11 0.35
N LEU A 71 -12.35 9.23 -0.96
CA LEU A 71 -12.97 10.40 -1.59
C LEU A 71 -14.51 10.47 -1.36
N GLU A 72 -15.16 9.35 -1.05
CA GLU A 72 -16.54 9.36 -0.53
C GLU A 72 -16.65 10.03 0.84
N LEU A 73 -15.63 9.91 1.69
CA LEU A 73 -15.58 10.60 2.98
C LEU A 73 -15.17 12.06 2.85
N ILE A 74 -14.28 12.37 1.91
CA ILE A 74 -13.65 13.69 1.74
C ILE A 74 -13.79 14.15 0.27
N PRO A 75 -15.00 14.38 -0.23
CA PRO A 75 -15.25 14.62 -1.66
C PRO A 75 -14.69 15.95 -2.18
N THR A 76 -14.29 16.84 -1.29
CA THR A 76 -13.68 18.15 -1.64
C THR A 76 -12.17 18.07 -1.81
N ALA A 77 -11.52 17.00 -1.35
CA ALA A 77 -10.09 16.82 -1.48
C ALA A 77 -9.65 16.65 -2.94
N THR A 78 -8.45 17.08 -3.24
CA THR A 78 -7.75 16.78 -4.49
C THR A 78 -6.80 15.62 -4.25
N LEU A 79 -6.95 14.55 -5.02
CA LEU A 79 -6.06 13.40 -4.98
C LEU A 79 -4.97 13.53 -6.05
N THR A 80 -3.71 13.36 -5.68
CA THR A 80 -2.62 13.05 -6.62
C THR A 80 -2.35 11.56 -6.54
N ALA A 81 -2.53 10.85 -7.65
CA ALA A 81 -2.48 9.40 -7.74
C ALA A 81 -1.31 8.95 -8.60
N VAL A 82 -0.44 8.14 -8.04
CA VAL A 82 0.74 7.60 -8.74
C VAL A 82 0.57 6.11 -8.96
N ASP A 83 0.85 5.64 -10.18
CA ASP A 83 0.99 4.22 -10.50
C ASP A 83 1.88 4.04 -11.72
N PHE A 84 2.62 2.95 -11.80
CA PHE A 84 3.45 2.65 -12.98
C PHE A 84 2.68 1.89 -14.06
N SER A 85 1.59 1.21 -13.71
CA SER A 85 0.75 0.47 -14.65
C SER A 85 -0.27 1.38 -15.31
N LYS A 86 -0.15 1.51 -16.63
CA LYS A 86 -1.14 2.27 -17.40
C LYS A 86 -2.54 1.66 -17.30
N GLN A 87 -2.65 0.34 -17.30
CA GLN A 87 -3.94 -0.34 -17.23
C GLN A 87 -4.63 -0.12 -15.89
N MET A 88 -3.90 -0.21 -14.78
CA MET A 88 -4.43 0.11 -13.45
C MET A 88 -4.89 1.56 -13.39
N MET A 89 -4.06 2.48 -13.86
CA MET A 89 -4.39 3.90 -13.94
C MET A 89 -5.64 4.19 -14.77
N ASP A 90 -5.85 3.50 -15.89
CA ASP A 90 -7.05 3.66 -16.72
C ASP A 90 -8.30 3.14 -16.01
N GLY A 91 -8.18 2.11 -15.17
CA GLY A 91 -9.24 1.64 -14.28
C GLY A 91 -9.58 2.66 -13.20
N ALA A 92 -8.57 3.21 -12.54
CA ALA A 92 -8.73 4.27 -11.54
C ALA A 92 -9.42 5.51 -12.14
N LYS A 93 -9.04 5.94 -13.35
CA LYS A 93 -9.69 7.06 -14.05
C LYS A 93 -11.18 6.86 -14.27
N LYS A 94 -11.60 5.64 -14.62
CA LYS A 94 -13.03 5.31 -14.79
C LYS A 94 -13.75 5.37 -13.44
N ARG A 95 -13.20 4.71 -12.42
CA ARG A 95 -13.79 4.63 -11.07
C ARG A 95 -13.92 6.00 -10.42
N LEU A 96 -12.88 6.82 -10.52
CA LEU A 96 -12.78 8.09 -9.83
C LEU A 96 -13.23 9.30 -10.69
N SER A 97 -13.93 9.07 -11.80
CA SER A 97 -14.29 10.11 -12.80
C SER A 97 -15.09 11.30 -12.24
N LYS A 98 -15.77 11.13 -11.11
CA LYS A 98 -16.55 12.18 -10.42
C LYS A 98 -15.74 13.03 -9.44
N TYR A 99 -14.46 12.69 -9.20
CA TYR A 99 -13.60 13.35 -8.22
C TYR A 99 -12.47 14.15 -8.89
N LYS A 100 -11.83 15.03 -8.11
CA LYS A 100 -10.65 15.78 -8.55
C LYS A 100 -9.41 14.93 -8.36
N VAL A 101 -8.87 14.36 -9.44
CA VAL A 101 -7.69 13.51 -9.39
C VAL A 101 -6.66 13.94 -10.42
N ASN A 102 -5.43 14.13 -9.96
CA ASN A 102 -4.24 14.32 -10.79
C ASN A 102 -3.53 12.97 -10.94
N TYR A 103 -3.45 12.44 -12.14
CA TYR A 103 -2.85 11.14 -12.40
C TYR A 103 -1.43 11.27 -12.91
N LEU A 104 -0.47 10.62 -12.24
CA LEU A 104 0.94 10.60 -12.56
C LEU A 104 1.35 9.16 -12.88
N LEU A 105 1.59 8.87 -14.16
CA LEU A 105 2.06 7.55 -14.58
C LEU A 105 3.57 7.47 -14.38
N GLY A 106 4.03 6.58 -13.53
CA GLY A 106 5.44 6.35 -13.24
C GLY A 106 5.69 5.55 -11.97
N ASP A 107 6.95 5.19 -11.76
CA ASP A 107 7.38 4.51 -10.54
C ASP A 107 7.58 5.54 -9.41
N TYR A 108 6.78 5.44 -8.35
CA TYR A 108 6.86 6.35 -7.20
C TYR A 108 8.22 6.29 -6.48
N SER A 109 8.98 5.21 -6.63
CA SER A 109 10.32 5.11 -6.04
C SER A 109 11.33 6.05 -6.72
N GLU A 110 11.12 6.34 -8.00
CA GLU A 110 11.99 7.18 -8.84
C GLU A 110 11.51 8.64 -8.96
N MET A 111 10.22 8.90 -8.69
CA MET A 111 9.61 10.22 -8.85
C MET A 111 9.88 11.12 -7.64
N ASP A 112 9.94 12.43 -7.88
CA ASP A 112 9.80 13.44 -6.84
C ASP A 112 8.32 13.79 -6.65
N PHE A 113 7.93 14.14 -5.43
CA PHE A 113 6.57 14.53 -5.10
C PHE A 113 6.50 16.03 -4.80
N ASP A 114 5.33 16.62 -5.10
CA ASP A 114 5.01 17.93 -4.56
C ASP A 114 5.02 17.90 -3.02
N THR A 115 4.98 19.06 -2.42
CA THR A 115 4.89 19.23 -0.97
C THR A 115 3.49 19.64 -0.53
N ASP A 116 3.32 19.77 0.78
CA ASP A 116 2.10 20.26 1.42
C ASP A 116 0.87 19.34 1.27
N PHE A 117 1.10 18.02 1.26
CA PHE A 117 0.02 17.06 1.40
C PHE A 117 -0.45 16.97 2.86
N ASP A 118 -1.76 16.90 3.05
CA ASP A 118 -2.38 16.64 4.36
C ASP A 118 -2.29 15.15 4.70
N MET A 119 -2.34 14.32 3.67
CA MET A 119 -2.36 12.87 3.80
C MET A 119 -1.58 12.20 2.67
N VAL A 120 -0.78 11.20 3.01
CA VAL A 120 -0.23 10.23 2.05
C VAL A 120 -0.79 8.85 2.36
N VAL A 121 -1.21 8.12 1.34
CA VAL A 121 -1.75 6.77 1.46
C VAL A 121 -0.95 5.82 0.57
N SER A 122 -0.69 4.61 1.05
CA SER A 122 -0.21 3.51 0.22
C SER A 122 -0.79 2.19 0.72
N VAL A 123 -1.31 1.38 -0.20
CA VAL A 123 -1.99 0.13 0.14
C VAL A 123 -1.47 -1.00 -0.75
N ILE A 124 -0.90 -2.04 -0.10
CA ILE A 124 -0.42 -3.27 -0.76
C ILE A 124 0.52 -2.96 -1.95
N GLY A 125 1.56 -2.14 -1.71
CA GLY A 125 2.46 -1.71 -2.78
C GLY A 125 3.92 -1.59 -2.39
N LEU A 126 4.23 -1.08 -1.19
CA LEU A 126 5.60 -0.81 -0.78
C LEU A 126 6.41 -2.08 -0.46
N HIS A 127 5.75 -3.21 -0.22
CA HIS A 127 6.40 -4.48 0.05
C HIS A 127 7.23 -5.01 -1.14
N HIS A 128 7.10 -4.44 -2.32
CA HIS A 128 7.96 -4.74 -3.48
C HIS A 128 9.31 -4.03 -3.42
N GLN A 129 9.46 -3.00 -2.59
CA GLN A 129 10.72 -2.28 -2.41
C GLN A 129 11.64 -3.01 -1.44
N LYS A 130 12.97 -2.96 -1.68
CA LYS A 130 13.97 -3.36 -0.70
C LYS A 130 13.98 -2.42 0.50
N ASP A 131 14.60 -2.83 1.59
CA ASP A 131 14.68 -2.07 2.84
C ASP A 131 15.26 -0.66 2.62
N GLU A 132 16.34 -0.53 1.84
CA GLU A 132 16.92 0.77 1.50
C GLU A 132 15.95 1.63 0.68
N GLY A 133 15.22 1.02 -0.26
CA GLY A 133 14.19 1.70 -1.05
C GLY A 133 13.03 2.18 -0.17
N LYS A 134 12.56 1.34 0.77
CA LYS A 134 11.54 1.73 1.75
C LYS A 134 11.97 2.93 2.59
N LYS A 135 13.22 2.91 3.12
CA LYS A 135 13.77 4.02 3.92
C LYS A 135 13.82 5.34 3.14
N LEU A 136 14.29 5.29 1.89
CA LEU A 136 14.32 6.46 1.01
C LEU A 136 12.90 6.96 0.72
N LEU A 137 11.97 6.06 0.46
CA LEU A 137 10.58 6.41 0.19
C LEU A 137 9.90 7.01 1.43
N PHE A 138 10.13 6.46 2.62
CA PHE A 138 9.62 7.05 3.87
C PHE A 138 10.14 8.48 4.08
N ARG A 139 11.40 8.78 3.71
CA ARG A 139 11.94 10.15 3.72
C ARG A 139 11.20 11.04 2.73
N LYS A 140 11.04 10.61 1.47
CA LYS A 140 10.28 11.37 0.46
C LYS A 140 8.83 11.65 0.92
N ILE A 141 8.16 10.65 1.51
CA ILE A 141 6.80 10.79 2.06
C ILE A 141 6.78 11.81 3.18
N PHE A 142 7.72 11.71 4.13
CA PHE A 142 7.82 12.66 5.23
C PHE A 142 8.01 14.09 4.71
N ASP A 143 8.92 14.29 3.76
CA ASP A 143 9.22 15.61 3.20
C ASP A 143 8.02 16.20 2.44
N SER A 144 7.21 15.36 1.80
CA SER A 144 6.00 15.76 1.05
C SER A 144 4.81 16.16 1.95
N LEU A 145 4.77 15.70 3.20
CA LEU A 145 3.69 16.01 4.14
C LEU A 145 3.85 17.38 4.78
N LYS A 146 2.74 18.05 5.07
CA LYS A 146 2.65 19.20 5.98
C LYS A 146 3.03 18.81 7.42
N ALA A 147 3.37 19.78 8.25
CA ALA A 147 3.41 19.58 9.69
C ALA A 147 2.03 19.13 10.21
N GLY A 148 1.99 18.06 10.98
CA GLY A 148 0.74 17.42 11.42
C GLY A 148 0.05 16.54 10.35
N GLY A 149 0.63 16.44 9.16
CA GLY A 149 0.13 15.54 8.12
C GLY A 149 0.32 14.07 8.48
N VAL A 150 -0.47 13.18 7.85
CA VAL A 150 -0.53 11.76 8.19
C VAL A 150 -0.11 10.87 7.02
N PHE A 151 0.67 9.83 7.31
CA PHE A 151 0.94 8.72 6.41
C PHE A 151 0.15 7.49 6.86
N ILE A 152 -0.72 6.98 6.00
CA ILE A 152 -1.56 5.79 6.19
C ILE A 152 -1.01 4.68 5.30
N PHE A 153 -0.40 3.69 5.90
CA PHE A 153 0.38 2.66 5.22
C PHE A 153 -0.15 1.26 5.55
N GLY A 154 -0.94 0.69 4.64
CA GLY A 154 -1.46 -0.67 4.74
C GLY A 154 -0.72 -1.61 3.82
N ASP A 155 0.00 -2.64 4.37
CA ASP A 155 0.83 -3.47 3.53
C ASP A 155 1.11 -4.87 4.12
N LEU A 156 1.81 -5.69 3.32
CA LEU A 156 2.37 -6.96 3.77
C LEU A 156 3.67 -6.74 4.53
N VAL A 157 3.81 -7.40 5.67
CA VAL A 157 4.95 -7.29 6.57
C VAL A 157 5.49 -8.67 6.96
N THR A 158 6.69 -8.70 7.53
CA THR A 158 7.19 -9.85 8.29
C THR A 158 7.55 -9.41 9.72
N TYR A 159 8.21 -10.26 10.50
CA TYR A 159 8.52 -10.03 11.91
C TYR A 159 9.97 -10.35 12.21
N LYS A 160 10.57 -9.68 13.20
CA LYS A 160 11.92 -10.01 13.69
C LYS A 160 11.97 -11.37 14.38
N ASP A 161 10.90 -11.76 15.05
CA ASP A 161 10.78 -13.09 15.61
C ASP A 161 10.65 -14.13 14.48
N ASN A 162 11.66 -14.95 14.31
CA ASN A 162 11.74 -15.94 13.24
C ASN A 162 10.62 -16.99 13.30
N HIS A 163 10.14 -17.35 14.50
CA HIS A 163 9.03 -18.30 14.65
C HIS A 163 7.72 -17.66 14.21
N LYS A 164 7.43 -16.43 14.68
CA LYS A 164 6.26 -15.65 14.25
C LYS A 164 6.28 -15.43 12.73
N ALA A 165 7.42 -15.05 12.16
CA ALA A 165 7.59 -14.85 10.73
C ALA A 165 7.27 -16.13 9.94
N ALA A 166 7.86 -17.28 10.33
CA ALA A 166 7.64 -18.55 9.65
C ALA A 166 6.18 -19.05 9.76
N VAL A 167 5.57 -18.89 10.94
CA VAL A 167 4.15 -19.26 11.15
C VAL A 167 3.23 -18.41 10.28
N ASN A 168 3.45 -17.10 10.21
CA ASN A 168 2.60 -16.22 9.42
C ASN A 168 2.82 -16.41 7.91
N ASP A 169 4.03 -16.69 7.46
CA ASP A 169 4.32 -17.05 6.06
C ASP A 169 3.58 -18.34 5.66
N ALA A 170 3.65 -19.38 6.50
CA ALA A 170 2.93 -20.63 6.26
C ALA A 170 1.41 -20.45 6.24
N ARG A 171 0.87 -19.61 7.12
CA ARG A 171 -0.57 -19.30 7.17
C ARG A 171 -1.01 -18.47 5.96
N HIS A 172 -0.19 -17.53 5.49
CA HIS A 172 -0.48 -16.81 4.26
C HIS A 172 -0.51 -17.78 3.07
N TYR A 173 0.48 -18.67 2.95
CA TYR A 173 0.46 -19.66 1.89
C TYR A 173 -0.79 -20.57 1.95
N HIS A 174 -1.19 -21.00 3.15
CA HIS A 174 -2.43 -21.75 3.34
C HIS A 174 -3.66 -20.96 2.89
N HIS A 175 -3.70 -19.65 3.22
CA HIS A 175 -4.75 -18.76 2.76
C HIS A 175 -4.82 -18.67 1.23
N LEU A 176 -3.67 -18.62 0.52
CA LEU A 176 -3.64 -18.67 -0.94
C LEU A 176 -4.26 -19.96 -1.48
N VAL A 177 -3.91 -21.11 -0.88
CA VAL A 177 -4.46 -22.42 -1.27
C VAL A 177 -5.97 -22.48 -1.11
N GLU A 178 -6.50 -21.97 0.01
CA GLU A 178 -7.95 -22.01 0.30
C GLU A 178 -8.77 -21.04 -0.58
N ASN A 179 -8.16 -19.94 -1.04
CA ASN A 179 -8.88 -18.86 -1.72
C ASN A 179 -8.62 -18.80 -3.23
N ALA A 180 -7.67 -19.57 -3.76
CA ALA A 180 -7.42 -19.63 -5.20
C ALA A 180 -8.65 -20.17 -5.94
N ARG A 181 -8.95 -19.58 -7.12
CA ARG A 181 -10.06 -20.02 -7.96
C ARG A 181 -9.78 -21.32 -8.69
N ASP A 182 -8.54 -21.55 -9.03
CA ASP A 182 -8.02 -22.67 -9.78
C ASP A 182 -6.51 -22.84 -9.55
N GLU A 183 -5.94 -23.91 -10.10
CA GLU A 183 -4.52 -24.22 -9.99
C GLU A 183 -3.64 -23.10 -10.57
N LYS A 184 -4.05 -22.49 -11.68
CA LYS A 184 -3.31 -21.41 -12.33
C LYS A 184 -3.24 -20.16 -11.46
N SER A 185 -4.34 -19.73 -10.85
CA SER A 185 -4.35 -18.59 -9.94
C SER A 185 -3.50 -18.86 -8.70
N LEU A 186 -3.53 -20.09 -8.17
CA LEU A 186 -2.66 -20.49 -7.07
C LEU A 186 -1.18 -20.44 -7.45
N GLU A 187 -0.79 -20.95 -8.61
CA GLU A 187 0.60 -20.89 -9.09
C GLU A 187 1.08 -19.43 -9.23
N GLU A 188 0.27 -18.56 -9.82
CA GLU A 188 0.60 -17.15 -10.00
C GLU A 188 0.75 -16.44 -8.64
N TRP A 189 -0.16 -16.63 -7.71
CA TRP A 189 -0.13 -16.03 -6.38
C TRP A 189 1.04 -16.56 -5.52
N ALA A 190 1.27 -17.87 -5.55
CA ALA A 190 2.38 -18.50 -4.85
C ALA A 190 3.74 -18.02 -5.40
N HIS A 191 3.85 -17.87 -6.73
CA HIS A 191 5.04 -17.29 -7.36
C HIS A 191 5.25 -15.84 -6.89
N HIS A 192 4.21 -15.01 -6.92
CA HIS A 192 4.26 -13.63 -6.46
C HIS A 192 4.68 -13.54 -4.99
N HIS A 193 4.00 -14.28 -4.12
CA HIS A 193 4.32 -14.34 -2.69
C HIS A 193 5.78 -14.73 -2.43
N LYS A 194 6.27 -15.73 -3.14
CA LYS A 194 7.61 -16.26 -2.91
C LYS A 194 8.73 -15.41 -3.49
N PHE A 195 8.53 -14.80 -4.68
CA PHE A 195 9.62 -14.22 -5.45
C PHE A 195 9.55 -12.70 -5.58
N LEU A 196 8.35 -12.11 -5.55
CA LEU A 196 8.16 -10.69 -5.79
C LEU A 196 7.95 -9.87 -4.51
N ASN A 197 7.52 -10.50 -3.41
CA ASN A 197 7.40 -9.83 -2.12
C ASN A 197 8.75 -9.71 -1.41
N LEU A 198 9.12 -8.48 -1.04
CA LEU A 198 10.33 -8.14 -0.29
C LEU A 198 9.92 -7.61 1.09
N LEU A 199 9.34 -8.53 1.90
CA LEU A 199 8.77 -8.15 3.19
C LEU A 199 9.85 -7.69 4.17
N ALA A 200 9.61 -6.56 4.82
CA ALA A 200 10.43 -6.09 5.93
C ALA A 200 9.72 -6.33 7.27
N PRO A 201 10.47 -6.58 8.36
CA PRO A 201 9.88 -6.67 9.69
C PRO A 201 9.11 -5.40 10.06
N ILE A 202 7.89 -5.56 10.62
CA ILE A 202 7.07 -4.43 11.03
C ILE A 202 7.81 -3.56 12.07
N GLU A 203 8.58 -4.18 12.93
CA GLU A 203 9.38 -3.51 13.96
C GLU A 203 10.46 -2.60 13.33
N ASP A 204 11.06 -3.03 12.22
CA ASP A 204 12.05 -2.23 11.50
C ASP A 204 11.37 -1.07 10.76
N GLN A 205 10.24 -1.30 10.13
CA GLN A 205 9.50 -0.25 9.42
C GLN A 205 9.04 0.85 10.39
N ILE A 206 8.57 0.50 11.60
CA ILE A 206 8.25 1.45 12.67
C ILE A 206 9.50 2.25 13.09
N ALA A 207 10.65 1.57 13.24
CA ALA A 207 11.90 2.23 13.59
C ALA A 207 12.32 3.22 12.50
N TRP A 208 12.29 2.82 11.23
CA TRP A 208 12.66 3.68 10.09
C TRP A 208 11.74 4.92 9.97
N LEU A 209 10.43 4.75 10.19
CA LEU A 209 9.50 5.89 10.20
C LEU A 209 9.86 6.88 11.32
N LYS A 210 10.18 6.41 12.53
CA LYS A 210 10.62 7.26 13.65
C LYS A 210 11.97 7.93 13.35
N GLU A 211 12.93 7.21 12.78
CA GLU A 211 14.24 7.75 12.38
C GLU A 211 14.12 8.87 11.33
N VAL A 212 13.14 8.76 10.43
CA VAL A 212 12.82 9.78 9.43
C VAL A 212 12.25 11.04 10.07
N GLY A 213 11.57 10.93 11.21
CA GLY A 213 11.03 12.07 11.96
C GLY A 213 9.55 12.02 12.28
N PHE A 214 8.82 10.95 11.91
CA PHE A 214 7.42 10.81 12.31
C PHE A 214 7.30 10.77 13.84
N SER A 215 6.44 11.63 14.39
CA SER A 215 6.32 11.85 15.85
C SER A 215 5.46 10.77 16.52
N ASN A 216 4.41 10.30 15.85
CA ASN A 216 3.54 9.22 16.31
C ASN A 216 3.48 8.15 15.23
N VAL A 217 3.81 6.89 15.59
CA VAL A 217 3.78 5.73 14.68
C VAL A 217 3.05 4.61 15.38
N GLU A 218 1.86 4.29 14.90
CA GLU A 218 0.94 3.33 15.50
C GLU A 218 0.58 2.21 14.54
N VAL A 219 0.53 0.97 15.05
CA VAL A 219 -0.08 -0.16 14.33
C VAL A 219 -1.57 -0.18 14.65
N ARG A 220 -2.41 0.13 13.66
CA ARG A 220 -3.88 0.21 13.80
C ARG A 220 -4.60 -1.09 13.43
N TYR A 221 -3.94 -1.94 12.66
CA TYR A 221 -4.45 -3.26 12.29
C TYR A 221 -3.27 -4.22 12.07
N GLU A 222 -3.44 -5.45 12.48
CA GLU A 222 -2.51 -6.54 12.22
C GLU A 222 -3.28 -7.87 12.14
N TYR A 223 -3.13 -8.58 11.04
CA TYR A 223 -3.66 -9.92 10.85
C TYR A 223 -2.70 -10.74 9.97
N LEU A 224 -2.19 -11.85 10.50
CA LEU A 224 -1.13 -12.64 9.87
C LEU A 224 0.07 -11.74 9.51
N ASN A 225 0.34 -11.59 8.21
CA ASN A 225 1.38 -10.73 7.68
C ASN A 225 0.82 -9.45 7.00
N THR A 226 -0.42 -9.12 7.24
CA THR A 226 -1.06 -7.88 6.78
C THR A 226 -1.14 -6.88 7.93
N ALA A 227 -0.68 -5.66 7.75
CA ALA A 227 -0.69 -4.65 8.79
C ALA A 227 -1.05 -3.25 8.25
N LEU A 228 -1.62 -2.42 9.12
CA LEU A 228 -1.80 -0.98 8.91
C LEU A 228 -0.97 -0.22 9.91
N ILE A 229 -0.09 0.63 9.41
CA ILE A 229 0.69 1.60 10.19
C ILE A 229 0.16 3.00 9.86
N VAL A 230 -0.07 3.80 10.89
CA VAL A 230 -0.42 5.21 10.76
C VAL A 230 0.67 6.04 11.44
N ALA A 231 1.24 6.99 10.71
CA ALA A 231 2.36 7.81 11.18
C ALA A 231 2.07 9.30 10.96
N THR A 232 2.27 10.13 12.00
CA THR A 232 2.04 11.60 11.96
C THR A 232 3.37 12.36 11.92
N LYS A 233 3.47 13.35 11.03
CA LYS A 233 4.62 14.26 10.90
C LYS A 233 4.65 15.35 11.96
#